data_e87154bd5e8fa629b8074d9724da566a
#
_entry.id   e87154bd5e8fa629b8074d9724da566a
#
_cell.length_a   1.000
_cell.length_b   1.000
_cell.length_c   1.000
_cell.angle_alpha   90.00
_cell.angle_beta   90.00
_cell.angle_gamma   90.00
#
_symmetry.space_group_name_H-M   'P 1'
#
loop_
_entity.id
_entity.type
_entity.pdbx_description
1 polymer ?
#
loop_
_entity_poly.entity_id
_entity_poly.type
_entity_poly.pdbx_seq_one_letter_code
_entity_poly.pdbx_strand_id
1 'polypeptide(L)'
;YYPAVKSTANDYAGSPGKPIQRLSIEVYRNNGTKLTTGIVVMYRTYVEGRWLPWVSNADPEWMQNVKTQYNLDGALDVNSGYAGISGKNIEGVEIRVFEGSTLALPETSLPGAESTATMSYLKNGTWNSFNKSVLTTGIDGVKIQTPKSKAYYLSYKTWNAGKTSFYPAVKSTESDYAGYPGKSVQRLAIQVYRNDGTKLTTGVVVMYRAYVDGAWLPWVSNADPEWMEAAQIKYALGGRLDTASYYAGIGGKNIEGLEIRIFEENTSTVVPTGNGKIINVPFITQLGSYPTGCESVSTVMALKY
;
A
#
# COMPACT_ATOMS: atom_id res chain seq x y z
N TYR A 1 -12.72 -7.32 -20.01
CA TYR A 1 -13.59 -7.23 -18.82
C TYR A 1 -14.84 -6.43 -19.16
N TYR A 2 -15.98 -6.79 -18.56
CA TYR A 2 -17.16 -5.94 -18.51
C TYR A 2 -16.92 -4.77 -17.56
N PRO A 3 -17.66 -3.65 -17.65
CA PRO A 3 -17.59 -2.58 -16.69
C PRO A 3 -17.76 -3.09 -15.26
N ALA A 4 -17.02 -2.52 -14.32
CA ALA A 4 -17.14 -2.86 -12.92
C ALA A 4 -18.50 -2.39 -12.36
N VAL A 5 -19.11 -3.22 -11.53
CA VAL A 5 -20.34 -2.90 -10.80
C VAL A 5 -20.02 -2.73 -9.32
N LYS A 6 -20.78 -1.87 -8.65
CA LYS A 6 -20.64 -1.64 -7.20
C LYS A 6 -21.53 -2.62 -6.44
N SER A 7 -21.04 -3.18 -5.35
CA SER A 7 -21.83 -4.03 -4.45
C SER A 7 -23.06 -3.34 -3.84
N THR A 8 -23.08 -2.01 -3.85
CA THR A 8 -24.20 -1.17 -3.38
C THR A 8 -25.24 -0.89 -4.48
N ALA A 9 -24.95 -1.26 -5.74
CA ALA A 9 -25.86 -1.10 -6.86
C ALA A 9 -26.72 -2.38 -7.03
N ASN A 10 -27.93 -2.21 -7.52
CA ASN A 10 -28.78 -3.33 -7.92
C ASN A 10 -28.40 -3.76 -9.37
N ASP A 11 -27.17 -4.25 -9.51
CA ASP A 11 -26.59 -4.64 -10.80
C ASP A 11 -25.64 -5.83 -10.62
N TYR A 12 -25.22 -6.46 -11.71
CA TYR A 12 -24.33 -7.61 -11.71
C TYR A 12 -23.21 -7.49 -12.74
N ALA A 13 -22.06 -8.11 -12.42
CA ALA A 13 -20.95 -8.21 -13.35
C ALA A 13 -21.11 -9.43 -14.26
N GLY A 14 -21.15 -9.21 -15.56
CA GLY A 14 -21.28 -10.28 -16.55
C GLY A 14 -22.21 -9.91 -17.70
N SER A 15 -22.59 -10.90 -18.48
CA SER A 15 -23.56 -10.77 -19.57
C SER A 15 -24.39 -12.05 -19.65
N PRO A 16 -25.73 -11.95 -19.75
CA PRO A 16 -26.62 -13.09 -19.86
C PRO A 16 -26.20 -14.09 -20.97
N GLY A 17 -26.19 -15.37 -20.63
CA GLY A 17 -25.80 -16.45 -21.54
C GLY A 17 -24.32 -16.50 -21.92
N LYS A 18 -23.47 -15.69 -21.32
CA LYS A 18 -22.00 -15.71 -21.51
C LYS A 18 -21.32 -16.22 -20.27
N PRO A 19 -20.56 -17.32 -20.29
CA PRO A 19 -19.85 -17.82 -19.15
C PRO A 19 -18.73 -16.83 -18.71
N ILE A 20 -18.54 -16.71 -17.41
CA ILE A 20 -17.45 -15.93 -16.83
C ILE A 20 -16.17 -16.75 -16.89
N GLN A 21 -15.07 -16.12 -17.29
CA GLN A 21 -13.74 -16.74 -17.36
C GLN A 21 -12.76 -16.14 -16.35
N ARG A 22 -13.00 -14.92 -15.91
CA ARG A 22 -12.18 -14.21 -14.94
C ARG A 22 -13.06 -13.34 -14.05
N LEU A 23 -12.72 -13.32 -12.77
CA LEU A 23 -13.34 -12.49 -11.75
C LEU A 23 -12.26 -11.62 -11.11
N SER A 24 -12.50 -10.32 -10.99
CA SER A 24 -11.68 -9.39 -10.20
C SER A 24 -12.57 -8.67 -9.20
N ILE A 25 -12.12 -8.58 -7.95
CA ILE A 25 -12.82 -7.90 -6.89
C ILE A 25 -11.86 -6.88 -6.28
N GLU A 26 -12.31 -5.65 -6.20
CA GLU A 26 -11.57 -4.56 -5.59
C GLU A 26 -12.44 -3.90 -4.51
N VAL A 27 -11.80 -3.40 -3.47
CA VAL A 27 -12.48 -2.72 -2.36
C VAL A 27 -12.15 -1.23 -2.41
N TYR A 28 -13.18 -0.42 -2.22
CA TYR A 28 -13.04 1.03 -2.22
C TYR A 28 -13.79 1.63 -1.03
N ARG A 29 -13.27 2.70 -0.47
CA ARG A 29 -14.00 3.58 0.44
C ARG A 29 -15.09 4.33 -0.33
N ASN A 30 -16.07 4.86 0.37
CA ASN A 30 -17.15 5.67 -0.24
C ASN A 30 -16.61 6.93 -0.97
N ASN A 31 -15.44 7.40 -0.61
CA ASN A 31 -14.76 8.51 -1.28
C ASN A 31 -13.99 8.11 -2.56
N GLY A 32 -14.03 6.82 -2.95
CA GLY A 32 -13.36 6.29 -4.14
C GLY A 32 -11.91 5.86 -3.93
N THR A 33 -11.38 5.93 -2.72
CA THR A 33 -10.02 5.44 -2.42
C THR A 33 -10.01 3.92 -2.42
N LYS A 34 -9.11 3.30 -3.19
CA LYS A 34 -8.91 1.85 -3.21
C LYS A 34 -8.28 1.38 -1.88
N LEU A 35 -8.80 0.31 -1.32
CA LEU A 35 -8.28 -0.33 -0.11
C LEU A 35 -7.48 -1.58 -0.47
N THR A 36 -6.26 -1.64 0.05
CA THR A 36 -5.38 -2.82 -0.03
C THR A 36 -5.07 -3.40 1.36
N THR A 37 -5.59 -2.75 2.40
CA THR A 37 -5.46 -3.11 3.81
C THR A 37 -6.80 -2.93 4.54
N GLY A 38 -6.92 -3.48 5.75
CA GLY A 38 -8.10 -3.31 6.63
C GLY A 38 -9.32 -4.11 6.25
N ILE A 39 -9.63 -4.26 4.97
CA ILE A 39 -10.66 -5.17 4.44
C ILE A 39 -10.00 -6.08 3.41
N VAL A 40 -9.98 -7.37 3.69
CA VAL A 40 -9.39 -8.38 2.82
C VAL A 40 -10.48 -9.23 2.22
N VAL A 41 -10.61 -9.18 0.90
CA VAL A 41 -11.49 -10.08 0.14
C VAL A 41 -10.62 -11.15 -0.50
N MET A 42 -10.67 -12.36 0.04
CA MET A 42 -10.02 -13.53 -0.55
C MET A 42 -11.01 -14.21 -1.47
N TYR A 43 -10.64 -14.45 -2.70
CA TYR A 43 -11.50 -15.15 -3.65
C TYR A 43 -10.71 -16.08 -4.55
N ARG A 44 -11.36 -17.19 -4.94
CA ARG A 44 -10.80 -18.15 -5.88
C ARG A 44 -11.91 -18.74 -6.75
N THR A 45 -11.51 -19.36 -7.85
CA THR A 45 -12.44 -19.96 -8.81
C THR A 45 -12.14 -21.44 -9.00
N TYR A 46 -13.20 -22.20 -9.24
CA TYR A 46 -13.11 -23.61 -9.63
C TYR A 46 -13.16 -23.69 -11.14
N VAL A 47 -12.15 -24.29 -11.74
CA VAL A 47 -11.97 -24.38 -13.20
C VAL A 47 -11.39 -25.74 -13.56
N GLU A 48 -12.02 -26.44 -14.51
CA GLU A 48 -11.56 -27.75 -14.98
C GLU A 48 -11.26 -28.74 -13.84
N GLY A 49 -12.20 -28.86 -12.92
CA GLY A 49 -12.13 -29.86 -11.85
C GLY A 49 -11.22 -29.52 -10.68
N ARG A 50 -10.71 -28.29 -10.57
CA ARG A 50 -9.83 -27.88 -9.48
C ARG A 50 -10.02 -26.44 -9.02
N TRP A 51 -9.76 -26.18 -7.75
CA TRP A 51 -9.65 -24.84 -7.23
C TRP A 51 -8.32 -24.20 -7.66
N LEU A 52 -8.40 -22.99 -8.17
CA LEU A 52 -7.23 -22.15 -8.44
C LEU A 52 -6.72 -21.52 -7.14
N PRO A 53 -5.49 -20.97 -7.13
CA PRO A 53 -4.97 -20.21 -5.99
C PRO A 53 -5.89 -19.05 -5.57
N TRP A 54 -5.82 -18.69 -4.31
CA TRP A 54 -6.48 -17.50 -3.78
C TRP A 54 -5.87 -16.23 -4.33
N VAL A 55 -6.72 -15.28 -4.70
CA VAL A 55 -6.42 -13.93 -5.11
C VAL A 55 -7.09 -12.95 -4.14
N SER A 56 -6.62 -11.72 -4.05
CA SER A 56 -7.19 -10.73 -3.14
C SER A 56 -7.09 -9.30 -3.70
N ASN A 57 -7.89 -8.38 -3.12
CA ASN A 57 -7.69 -6.94 -3.24
C ASN A 57 -6.50 -6.44 -2.40
N ALA A 58 -6.10 -7.23 -1.40
CA ALA A 58 -5.17 -6.82 -0.36
C ALA A 58 -3.70 -7.07 -0.74
N ASP A 59 -2.81 -6.37 -0.07
CA ASP A 59 -1.38 -6.56 -0.17
C ASP A 59 -0.97 -7.99 0.23
N PRO A 60 0.14 -8.53 -0.33
CA PRO A 60 0.56 -9.92 -0.09
C PRO A 60 0.69 -10.31 1.38
N GLU A 61 1.14 -9.37 2.23
CA GLU A 61 1.25 -9.63 3.68
C GLU A 61 -0.10 -9.85 4.35
N TRP A 62 -1.10 -9.05 3.96
CA TRP A 62 -2.47 -9.19 4.44
C TRP A 62 -3.10 -10.50 3.97
N MET A 63 -2.87 -10.89 2.71
CA MET A 63 -3.29 -12.19 2.18
C MET A 63 -2.69 -13.34 2.99
N GLN A 64 -1.38 -13.29 3.25
CA GLN A 64 -0.68 -14.34 4.01
C GLN A 64 -1.18 -14.42 5.46
N ASN A 65 -1.38 -13.26 6.10
CA ASN A 65 -1.90 -13.20 7.47
C ASN A 65 -3.31 -13.79 7.57
N VAL A 66 -4.21 -13.41 6.67
CA VAL A 66 -5.57 -13.97 6.61
C VAL A 66 -5.54 -15.47 6.36
N LYS A 67 -4.73 -15.94 5.39
CA LYS A 67 -4.59 -17.36 5.11
C LYS A 67 -4.16 -18.15 6.34
N THR A 68 -3.17 -17.65 7.07
CA THR A 68 -2.65 -18.29 8.28
C THR A 68 -3.65 -18.25 9.42
N GLN A 69 -4.22 -17.07 9.70
CA GLN A 69 -5.14 -16.84 10.80
C GLN A 69 -6.42 -17.67 10.69
N TYR A 70 -6.95 -17.79 9.47
CA TYR A 70 -8.22 -18.49 9.22
C TYR A 70 -8.04 -19.87 8.59
N ASN A 71 -6.80 -20.37 8.57
CA ASN A 71 -6.44 -21.69 8.06
C ASN A 71 -7.05 -21.97 6.68
N LEU A 72 -6.91 -21.02 5.75
CA LEU A 72 -7.40 -21.20 4.39
C LEU A 72 -6.52 -22.20 3.65
N ASP A 73 -7.15 -23.21 3.06
CA ASP A 73 -6.47 -24.19 2.22
C ASP A 73 -6.03 -23.61 0.86
N GLY A 74 -5.18 -24.32 0.15
CA GLY A 74 -4.72 -23.93 -1.19
C GLY A 74 -3.57 -22.91 -1.19
N ALA A 75 -3.06 -22.60 -2.36
CA ALA A 75 -1.98 -21.64 -2.58
C ALA A 75 -2.51 -20.20 -2.67
N LEU A 76 -1.62 -19.22 -2.53
CA LEU A 76 -1.87 -17.81 -2.83
C LEU A 76 -1.29 -17.45 -4.19
N ASP A 77 -1.99 -16.65 -4.97
CA ASP A 77 -1.48 -15.93 -6.13
C ASP A 77 -1.43 -14.44 -5.80
N VAL A 78 -0.28 -13.98 -5.36
CA VAL A 78 -0.04 -12.60 -4.94
C VAL A 78 0.24 -11.65 -6.10
N ASN A 79 0.37 -12.20 -7.31
CA ASN A 79 0.73 -11.41 -8.50
C ASN A 79 -0.46 -11.14 -9.41
N SER A 80 -1.54 -11.91 -9.27
CA SER A 80 -2.73 -11.77 -10.10
C SER A 80 -3.76 -10.85 -9.47
N GLY A 81 -4.26 -9.89 -10.24
CA GLY A 81 -5.42 -9.07 -9.86
C GLY A 81 -6.78 -9.72 -10.19
N TYR A 82 -6.80 -11.02 -10.52
CA TYR A 82 -8.04 -11.72 -10.88
C TYR A 82 -7.91 -13.24 -10.65
N ALA A 83 -9.04 -13.90 -10.37
CA ALA A 83 -9.14 -15.34 -10.34
C ALA A 83 -9.76 -15.86 -11.65
N GLY A 84 -9.25 -16.98 -12.16
CA GLY A 84 -9.73 -17.61 -13.40
C GLY A 84 -8.65 -17.74 -14.48
N ILE A 85 -9.00 -18.45 -15.53
CA ILE A 85 -8.13 -18.74 -16.69
C ILE A 85 -8.82 -18.24 -17.96
N SER A 86 -8.10 -17.50 -18.79
CA SER A 86 -8.61 -17.05 -20.08
C SER A 86 -8.97 -18.24 -20.98
N GLY A 87 -10.13 -18.19 -21.60
CA GLY A 87 -10.61 -19.27 -22.47
C GLY A 87 -11.24 -20.44 -21.70
N LYS A 88 -11.26 -20.44 -20.36
CA LYS A 88 -11.87 -21.49 -19.54
C LYS A 88 -13.01 -20.92 -18.71
N ASN A 89 -14.12 -21.64 -18.65
CA ASN A 89 -15.27 -21.19 -17.89
C ASN A 89 -15.07 -21.43 -16.40
N ILE A 90 -15.50 -20.45 -15.60
CA ILE A 90 -15.58 -20.61 -14.15
C ILE A 90 -16.79 -21.51 -13.85
N GLU A 91 -16.56 -22.58 -13.11
CA GLU A 91 -17.55 -23.57 -12.69
C GLU A 91 -18.01 -23.37 -11.25
N GLY A 92 -17.20 -22.65 -10.45
CA GLY A 92 -17.51 -22.30 -9.09
C GLY A 92 -16.68 -21.13 -8.60
N VAL A 93 -17.19 -20.40 -7.62
CA VAL A 93 -16.52 -19.25 -6.99
C VAL A 93 -16.58 -19.41 -5.49
N GLU A 94 -15.49 -19.17 -4.80
CA GLU A 94 -15.42 -19.01 -3.37
C GLU A 94 -14.93 -17.60 -3.05
N ILE A 95 -15.68 -16.87 -2.23
CA ILE A 95 -15.34 -15.52 -1.78
C ILE A 95 -15.44 -15.49 -0.26
N ARG A 96 -14.41 -14.94 0.39
CA ARG A 96 -14.40 -14.71 1.83
C ARG A 96 -13.99 -13.27 2.09
N VAL A 97 -14.78 -12.59 2.92
CA VAL A 97 -14.51 -11.22 3.33
C VAL A 97 -14.09 -11.21 4.78
N PHE A 98 -12.98 -10.59 5.05
CA PHE A 98 -12.41 -10.43 6.38
C PHE A 98 -12.34 -8.94 6.67
N GLU A 99 -13.11 -8.53 7.68
CA GLU A 99 -13.17 -7.16 8.15
C GLU A 99 -13.25 -7.14 9.67
N GLY A 100 -12.89 -6.04 10.26
CA GLY A 100 -13.03 -5.84 11.70
C GLY A 100 -11.78 -5.27 12.35
N SER A 101 -11.88 -4.98 13.63
CA SER A 101 -10.79 -4.42 14.44
C SER A 101 -9.51 -5.29 14.47
N THR A 102 -9.60 -6.54 14.04
CA THR A 102 -8.47 -7.47 13.96
C THR A 102 -7.77 -7.47 12.59
N LEU A 103 -8.42 -6.92 11.56
CA LEU A 103 -7.82 -6.58 10.26
C LEU A 103 -7.66 -5.06 10.10
N ALA A 104 -8.34 -4.25 10.91
CA ALA A 104 -7.80 -2.94 11.24
C ALA A 104 -6.38 -3.18 11.72
N LEU A 105 -5.41 -2.43 11.18
CA LEU A 105 -4.02 -2.47 11.63
C LEU A 105 -4.04 -2.83 13.12
N PRO A 106 -3.52 -3.99 13.57
CA PRO A 106 -3.47 -4.29 14.99
C PRO A 106 -2.88 -3.06 15.66
N GLU A 107 -3.35 -2.66 16.83
CA GLU A 107 -2.71 -1.55 17.57
C GLU A 107 -1.21 -1.78 17.72
N THR A 108 -0.78 -3.04 17.61
CA THR A 108 0.61 -3.52 17.58
C THR A 108 1.26 -3.46 16.19
N SER A 109 0.51 -3.37 15.08
CA SER A 109 1.06 -3.23 13.71
C SER A 109 1.07 -1.80 13.20
N LEU A 110 0.43 -0.86 13.91
CA LEU A 110 0.69 0.56 13.71
C LEU A 110 2.17 0.82 13.97
N PRO A 111 2.81 1.74 13.22
CA PRO A 111 4.23 2.02 13.34
C PRO A 111 4.66 2.05 14.80
N GLY A 112 5.43 1.06 15.23
CA GLY A 112 5.64 0.78 16.66
C GLY A 112 6.66 1.69 17.32
N ALA A 113 7.70 2.06 16.59
CA ALA A 113 8.79 2.90 17.09
C ALA A 113 9.27 3.82 15.98
N GLU A 114 9.74 4.99 16.37
CA GLU A 114 10.44 5.88 15.45
C GLU A 114 11.86 5.39 15.24
N SER A 115 12.27 5.27 13.96
CA SER A 115 13.60 4.81 13.59
C SER A 115 14.68 5.82 13.93
N THR A 116 15.85 5.30 14.29
CA THR A 116 17.08 6.07 14.58
C THR A 116 17.94 6.29 13.33
N ALA A 117 17.36 6.38 12.14
CA ALA A 117 18.12 6.70 10.94
C ALA A 117 18.89 8.01 11.08
N THR A 118 20.14 8.02 10.62
CA THR A 118 20.95 9.24 10.57
C THR A 118 20.63 10.04 9.33
N MET A 119 20.44 11.34 9.48
CA MET A 119 20.12 12.24 8.39
C MET A 119 21.08 13.42 8.35
N SER A 120 21.45 13.84 7.16
CA SER A 120 22.24 15.03 6.91
C SER A 120 21.80 15.74 5.64
N TYR A 121 22.02 17.04 5.57
CA TYR A 121 21.75 17.84 4.39
C TYR A 121 23.00 18.57 3.92
N LEU A 122 23.12 18.70 2.61
CA LEU A 122 24.18 19.50 1.98
C LEU A 122 23.68 20.92 1.77
N LYS A 123 24.51 21.89 2.18
CA LYS A 123 24.26 23.32 1.95
C LYS A 123 25.57 24.01 1.68
N ASN A 124 25.66 24.72 0.56
CA ASN A 124 26.86 25.48 0.18
C ASN A 124 28.16 24.65 0.28
N GLY A 125 28.11 23.39 -0.17
CA GLY A 125 29.25 22.48 -0.13
C GLY A 125 29.56 21.85 1.24
N THR A 126 28.81 22.19 2.30
CA THR A 126 29.04 21.69 3.66
C THR A 126 27.91 20.73 4.06
N TRP A 127 28.29 19.57 4.63
CA TRP A 127 27.36 18.64 5.22
C TRP A 127 27.00 19.04 6.66
N ASN A 128 25.72 19.08 6.94
CA ASN A 128 25.16 19.40 8.25
C ASN A 128 24.27 18.25 8.70
N SER A 129 24.39 17.83 9.96
CA SER A 129 23.50 16.82 10.54
C SER A 129 22.15 17.41 10.85
N PHE A 130 21.08 16.61 10.70
CA PHE A 130 19.77 16.95 11.26
C PHE A 130 19.08 15.73 11.86
N ASN A 131 18.24 15.98 12.83
CA ASN A 131 17.46 14.96 13.52
C ASN A 131 15.98 15.28 13.33
N LYS A 132 15.28 14.47 12.50
CA LYS A 132 13.87 14.57 12.16
C LYS A 132 13.49 15.78 11.32
N SER A 133 13.90 16.98 11.70
CA SER A 133 13.57 18.21 10.98
C SER A 133 14.73 19.19 10.91
N VAL A 134 14.78 19.94 9.85
CA VAL A 134 15.69 21.07 9.65
C VAL A 134 14.95 22.20 8.95
N LEU A 135 15.21 23.43 9.38
CA LEU A 135 14.78 24.64 8.72
C LEU A 135 16.02 25.44 8.35
N THR A 136 16.17 25.78 7.07
CA THR A 136 17.29 26.52 6.52
C THR A 136 16.92 27.15 5.19
N THR A 137 17.80 27.96 4.59
CA THR A 137 17.55 28.58 3.27
C THR A 137 18.28 27.79 2.20
N GLY A 138 17.53 27.01 1.45
CA GLY A 138 18.03 26.17 0.34
C GLY A 138 18.86 24.98 0.82
N ILE A 139 18.50 23.81 0.36
CA ILE A 139 19.20 22.54 0.61
C ILE A 139 19.65 22.02 -0.75
N ASP A 140 20.95 21.69 -0.90
CA ASP A 140 21.51 21.22 -2.18
C ASP A 140 21.42 19.71 -2.32
N GLY A 141 21.33 18.98 -1.20
CA GLY A 141 21.21 17.53 -1.20
C GLY A 141 20.80 16.98 0.17
N VAL A 142 20.36 15.74 0.15
CA VAL A 142 19.92 15.00 1.35
C VAL A 142 20.64 13.66 1.39
N LYS A 143 21.09 13.26 2.56
CA LYS A 143 21.64 11.94 2.85
C LYS A 143 20.87 11.33 4.00
N ILE A 144 20.30 10.16 3.75
CA ILE A 144 19.59 9.36 4.76
C ILE A 144 20.32 8.04 4.87
N GLN A 145 20.68 7.63 6.08
CA GLN A 145 21.38 6.38 6.32
C GLN A 145 20.57 5.53 7.31
N THR A 146 20.26 4.32 6.89
CA THR A 146 19.68 3.27 7.72
C THR A 146 20.73 2.21 8.01
N PRO A 147 20.72 1.60 9.21
CA PRO A 147 21.61 0.48 9.52
C PRO A 147 21.42 -0.66 8.51
N LYS A 148 22.53 -1.25 8.05
CA LYS A 148 22.49 -2.40 7.12
C LYS A 148 21.83 -3.66 7.72
N SER A 149 21.66 -3.70 9.04
CA SER A 149 20.96 -4.77 9.75
C SER A 149 19.44 -4.74 9.60
N LYS A 150 18.89 -3.64 9.06
CA LYS A 150 17.45 -3.53 8.80
C LYS A 150 17.04 -4.44 7.64
N ALA A 151 15.83 -4.98 7.71
CA ALA A 151 15.24 -5.80 6.65
C ALA A 151 14.79 -4.96 5.43
N TYR A 152 14.98 -3.65 5.45
CA TYR A 152 14.57 -2.72 4.44
C TYR A 152 15.62 -1.63 4.18
N TYR A 153 15.49 -0.94 3.08
CA TYR A 153 16.23 0.29 2.77
C TYR A 153 15.28 1.35 2.19
N LEU A 154 15.68 2.60 2.33
CA LEU A 154 15.03 3.72 1.65
C LEU A 154 15.70 3.96 0.31
N SER A 155 14.90 4.13 -0.73
CA SER A 155 15.34 4.61 -2.04
C SER A 155 14.82 6.03 -2.20
N TYR A 156 15.71 7.00 -2.29
CA TYR A 156 15.32 8.40 -2.32
C TYR A 156 16.03 9.17 -3.42
N LYS A 157 15.37 10.18 -3.93
CA LYS A 157 15.85 10.99 -5.06
C LYS A 157 15.38 12.43 -4.92
N THR A 158 16.15 13.36 -5.48
CA THR A 158 15.82 14.78 -5.51
C THR A 158 15.65 15.29 -6.93
N TRP A 159 14.86 16.34 -7.06
CA TRP A 159 14.80 17.20 -8.23
C TRP A 159 15.37 18.54 -7.82
N ASN A 160 16.49 18.94 -8.42
CA ASN A 160 17.16 20.19 -8.10
C ASN A 160 16.93 21.25 -9.18
N ALA A 161 17.16 22.49 -8.81
CA ALA A 161 17.03 23.65 -9.70
C ALA A 161 17.81 23.47 -11.00
N GLY A 162 17.18 23.80 -12.13
CA GLY A 162 17.75 23.66 -13.46
C GLY A 162 17.64 22.25 -14.06
N LYS A 163 17.02 21.29 -13.37
CA LYS A 163 16.71 19.97 -13.93
C LYS A 163 15.29 19.90 -14.46
N THR A 164 15.07 18.97 -15.38
CA THR A 164 13.75 18.64 -15.95
C THR A 164 13.18 17.33 -15.43
N SER A 165 13.93 16.60 -14.59
CA SER A 165 13.54 15.33 -13.97
C SER A 165 14.27 15.11 -12.65
N PHE A 166 13.84 14.12 -11.88
CA PHE A 166 14.58 13.65 -10.72
C PHE A 166 15.96 13.11 -11.13
N TYR A 167 16.95 13.29 -10.24
CA TYR A 167 18.21 12.54 -10.33
C TYR A 167 17.93 11.03 -10.10
N PRO A 168 18.88 10.16 -10.49
CA PRO A 168 18.81 8.76 -10.09
C PRO A 168 18.62 8.61 -8.58
N ALA A 169 17.86 7.60 -8.17
CA ALA A 169 17.65 7.32 -6.76
C ALA A 169 18.90 6.69 -6.14
N VAL A 170 19.15 7.02 -4.88
CA VAL A 170 20.20 6.43 -4.04
C VAL A 170 19.59 5.62 -2.91
N LYS A 171 20.34 4.65 -2.38
CA LYS A 171 19.89 3.80 -1.29
C LYS A 171 20.43 4.27 0.05
N SER A 172 19.61 4.22 1.10
CA SER A 172 20.00 4.59 2.46
C SER A 172 21.06 3.69 3.11
N THR A 173 21.33 2.52 2.52
CA THR A 173 22.37 1.58 2.94
C THR A 173 23.73 1.85 2.29
N GLU A 174 23.80 2.81 1.36
CA GLU A 174 25.01 3.22 0.64
C GLU A 174 25.56 4.53 1.20
N SER A 175 26.83 4.82 0.89
CA SER A 175 27.46 6.06 1.32
C SER A 175 27.12 7.27 0.45
N ASP A 176 26.17 7.13 -0.45
CA ASP A 176 25.78 8.12 -1.44
C ASP A 176 24.69 9.08 -0.92
N TYR A 177 24.35 10.11 -1.68
CA TYR A 177 23.34 11.11 -1.36
C TYR A 177 22.54 11.54 -2.59
N ALA A 178 21.32 12.00 -2.38
CA ALA A 178 20.50 12.58 -3.43
C ALA A 178 20.67 14.11 -3.47
N GLY A 179 21.04 14.65 -4.61
CA GLY A 179 21.20 16.08 -4.81
C GLY A 179 22.37 16.46 -5.70
N TYR A 180 22.64 17.76 -5.77
CA TYR A 180 23.78 18.31 -6.53
C TYR A 180 24.29 19.58 -5.86
N PRO A 181 25.60 19.68 -5.55
CA PRO A 181 26.19 20.86 -4.92
C PRO A 181 25.89 22.15 -5.67
N GLY A 182 25.47 23.19 -4.96
CA GLY A 182 25.16 24.49 -5.53
C GLY A 182 23.85 24.55 -6.36
N LYS A 183 23.04 23.52 -6.34
CA LYS A 183 21.72 23.48 -6.96
C LYS A 183 20.68 23.08 -5.93
N SER A 184 19.82 24.02 -5.56
CA SER A 184 18.82 23.78 -4.50
C SER A 184 17.83 22.70 -4.88
N VAL A 185 17.52 21.84 -3.93
CA VAL A 185 16.47 20.82 -4.03
C VAL A 185 15.10 21.51 -4.12
N GLN A 186 14.29 21.08 -5.06
CA GLN A 186 12.91 21.57 -5.25
C GLN A 186 11.88 20.50 -4.94
N ARG A 187 12.24 19.22 -5.09
CA ARG A 187 11.38 18.08 -4.74
C ARG A 187 12.24 16.95 -4.16
N LEU A 188 11.68 16.26 -3.18
CA LEU A 188 12.24 15.04 -2.59
C LEU A 188 11.21 13.94 -2.72
N ALA A 189 11.61 12.76 -3.21
CA ALA A 189 10.79 11.56 -3.23
C ALA A 189 11.50 10.44 -2.47
N ILE A 190 10.76 9.74 -1.61
CA ILE A 190 11.27 8.62 -0.81
C ILE A 190 10.35 7.42 -1.00
N GLN A 191 10.93 6.25 -1.25
CA GLN A 191 10.25 4.96 -1.32
C GLN A 191 10.96 3.97 -0.40
N VAL A 192 10.24 2.98 0.07
CA VAL A 192 10.80 1.92 0.93
C VAL A 192 10.77 0.59 0.18
N TYR A 193 11.83 -0.17 0.34
CA TYR A 193 11.98 -1.49 -0.26
C TYR A 193 12.52 -2.49 0.75
N ARG A 194 12.08 -3.73 0.68
CA ARG A 194 12.78 -4.86 1.31
C ARG A 194 14.14 -5.07 0.67
N ASN A 195 15.03 -5.78 1.35
CA ASN A 195 16.35 -6.09 0.82
C ASN A 195 16.31 -6.97 -0.45
N ASP A 196 15.20 -7.65 -0.71
CA ASP A 196 14.94 -8.41 -1.94
C ASP A 196 14.45 -7.53 -3.12
N GLY A 197 14.25 -6.22 -2.90
CA GLY A 197 13.77 -5.28 -3.91
C GLY A 197 12.25 -5.10 -3.95
N THR A 198 11.49 -5.79 -3.11
CA THR A 198 10.03 -5.61 -3.03
C THR A 198 9.69 -4.25 -2.42
N LYS A 199 8.86 -3.46 -3.09
CA LYS A 199 8.39 -2.17 -2.59
C LYS A 199 7.46 -2.37 -1.40
N LEU A 200 7.66 -1.58 -0.34
CA LEU A 200 6.82 -1.57 0.86
C LEU A 200 5.90 -0.34 0.86
N THR A 201 4.61 -0.59 1.09
CA THR A 201 3.59 0.44 1.34
C THR A 201 3.00 0.31 2.75
N THR A 202 3.40 -0.73 3.48
CA THR A 202 3.01 -1.06 4.86
C THR A 202 4.23 -1.44 5.69
N GLY A 203 4.10 -1.55 7.01
CA GLY A 203 5.16 -2.01 7.93
C GLY A 203 6.26 -1.00 8.21
N VAL A 204 6.68 -0.22 7.21
CA VAL A 204 7.63 0.89 7.37
C VAL A 204 7.03 2.13 6.73
N VAL A 205 6.71 3.12 7.54
CA VAL A 205 6.10 4.38 7.12
C VAL A 205 7.12 5.50 7.20
N VAL A 206 7.43 6.11 6.07
CA VAL A 206 8.25 7.33 6.00
C VAL A 206 7.33 8.50 5.73
N MET A 207 7.10 9.31 6.75
CA MET A 207 6.37 10.57 6.63
C MET A 207 7.37 11.70 6.39
N TYR A 208 7.18 12.46 5.32
CA TYR A 208 8.09 13.58 5.03
C TYR A 208 7.34 14.75 4.42
N ARG A 209 7.82 15.95 4.70
CA ARG A 209 7.29 17.21 4.15
C ARG A 209 8.39 18.24 3.94
N ALA A 210 8.10 19.20 3.08
CA ALA A 210 9.00 20.30 2.78
C ALA A 210 8.42 21.63 3.29
N TYR A 211 9.31 22.52 3.70
CA TYR A 211 9.01 23.93 3.97
C TYR A 211 9.39 24.73 2.72
N VAL A 212 8.44 25.45 2.17
CA VAL A 212 8.59 26.20 0.92
C VAL A 212 7.82 27.50 1.01
N ASP A 213 8.44 28.59 0.61
CA ASP A 213 7.84 29.94 0.62
C ASP A 213 7.16 30.28 1.97
N GLY A 214 7.82 30.01 3.07
CA GLY A 214 7.34 30.37 4.40
C GLY A 214 6.27 29.44 4.99
N ALA A 215 6.00 28.28 4.39
CA ALA A 215 4.98 27.34 4.88
C ALA A 215 5.39 25.87 4.76
N TRP A 216 4.97 25.06 5.74
CA TRP A 216 5.05 23.62 5.64
C TRP A 216 3.99 23.09 4.68
N LEU A 217 4.42 22.33 3.68
CA LEU A 217 3.55 21.59 2.79
C LEU A 217 2.91 20.40 3.52
N PRO A 218 1.85 19.81 2.96
CA PRO A 218 1.27 18.56 3.49
C PRO A 218 2.31 17.45 3.58
N TRP A 219 2.07 16.50 4.50
CA TRP A 219 2.84 15.29 4.59
C TRP A 219 2.58 14.38 3.39
N VAL A 220 3.64 13.81 2.86
CA VAL A 220 3.61 12.73 1.88
C VAL A 220 4.31 11.50 2.45
N SER A 221 4.08 10.32 1.86
CA SER A 221 4.63 9.06 2.36
C SER A 221 4.89 8.05 1.23
N ASN A 222 5.68 7.01 1.55
CA ASN A 222 5.73 5.77 0.77
C ASN A 222 4.52 4.88 1.02
N ALA A 223 3.86 5.07 2.16
CA ALA A 223 2.85 4.17 2.69
C ALA A 223 1.45 4.45 2.13
N ASP A 224 0.60 3.45 2.21
CA ASP A 224 -0.81 3.57 1.89
C ASP A 224 -1.49 4.63 2.79
N PRO A 225 -2.54 5.30 2.31
CA PRO A 225 -3.20 6.40 3.01
C PRO A 225 -3.58 6.10 4.45
N GLU A 226 -4.00 4.88 4.73
CA GLU A 226 -4.39 4.42 6.08
C GLU A 226 -3.23 4.38 7.05
N TRP A 227 -2.08 3.92 6.57
CA TRP A 227 -0.85 3.91 7.36
C TRP A 227 -0.33 5.32 7.60
N MET A 228 -0.49 6.23 6.63
CA MET A 228 -0.18 7.65 6.80
C MET A 228 -1.05 8.27 7.89
N GLU A 229 -2.37 8.04 7.82
CA GLU A 229 -3.34 8.56 8.80
C GLU A 229 -3.07 8.01 10.20
N ALA A 230 -2.84 6.70 10.29
CA ALA A 230 -2.51 6.03 11.54
C ALA A 230 -1.21 6.59 12.15
N ALA A 231 -0.17 6.80 11.35
CA ALA A 231 1.07 7.41 11.80
C ALA A 231 0.87 8.86 12.25
N GLN A 232 0.08 9.65 11.51
CA GLN A 232 -0.25 11.03 11.88
C GLN A 232 -0.94 11.11 13.24
N ILE A 233 -1.95 10.28 13.46
CA ILE A 233 -2.70 10.23 14.73
C ILE A 233 -1.80 9.76 15.87
N LYS A 234 -1.13 8.61 15.70
CA LYS A 234 -0.32 7.99 16.75
C LYS A 234 0.83 8.88 17.23
N TYR A 235 1.46 9.60 16.31
CA TYR A 235 2.63 10.44 16.62
C TYR A 235 2.31 11.93 16.67
N ALA A 236 1.03 12.30 16.68
CA ALA A 236 0.54 13.67 16.75
C ALA A 236 1.22 14.59 15.72
N LEU A 237 1.36 14.13 14.48
CA LEU A 237 1.97 14.91 13.42
C LEU A 237 1.01 16.00 12.95
N GLY A 238 1.34 17.25 13.24
CA GLY A 238 0.56 18.40 12.79
C GLY A 238 0.63 18.59 11.27
N GLY A 239 -0.42 19.21 10.71
CA GLY A 239 -0.52 19.50 9.27
C GLY A 239 -1.45 18.54 8.53
N ARG A 240 -1.62 18.77 7.22
CA ARG A 240 -2.46 17.93 6.34
C ARG A 240 -1.67 16.79 5.73
N LEU A 241 -2.37 15.76 5.27
CA LEU A 241 -1.82 14.68 4.44
C LEU A 241 -2.08 14.98 2.97
N ASP A 242 -1.12 14.63 2.12
CA ASP A 242 -1.25 14.52 0.67
C ASP A 242 -1.04 13.06 0.28
N THR A 243 -2.12 12.37 0.07
CA THR A 243 -2.14 10.94 -0.30
C THR A 243 -2.03 10.72 -1.80
N ALA A 244 -2.05 11.78 -2.59
CA ALA A 244 -1.99 11.70 -4.05
C ALA A 244 -0.56 11.91 -4.59
N SER A 245 0.27 12.69 -3.88
CA SER A 245 1.63 12.99 -4.32
C SER A 245 2.62 11.97 -3.76
N TYR A 246 3.60 11.62 -4.59
CA TYR A 246 4.72 10.74 -4.20
C TYR A 246 6.01 11.51 -3.91
N TYR A 247 5.95 12.83 -3.77
CA TYR A 247 7.10 13.70 -3.46
C TYR A 247 6.67 14.91 -2.63
N ALA A 248 7.57 15.42 -1.80
CA ALA A 248 7.44 16.68 -1.10
C ALA A 248 8.17 17.78 -1.87
N GLY A 249 7.57 18.97 -1.93
CA GLY A 249 8.14 20.15 -2.59
C GLY A 249 7.34 20.62 -3.78
N ILE A 250 7.75 21.77 -4.35
CA ILE A 250 7.10 22.42 -5.48
C ILE A 250 8.14 22.69 -6.57
N GLY A 251 7.82 22.36 -7.82
CA GLY A 251 8.71 22.65 -8.95
C GLY A 251 8.92 24.16 -9.12
N GLY A 252 10.17 24.57 -9.35
CA GLY A 252 10.55 25.98 -9.45
C GLY A 252 10.76 26.68 -8.10
N LYS A 253 10.46 26.04 -6.97
CA LYS A 253 10.61 26.60 -5.62
C LYS A 253 11.64 25.79 -4.81
N ASN A 254 12.52 26.49 -4.12
CA ASN A 254 13.54 25.83 -3.29
C ASN A 254 12.93 25.30 -1.99
N ILE A 255 13.39 24.14 -1.58
CA ILE A 255 13.09 23.61 -0.25
C ILE A 255 13.92 24.39 0.77
N GLU A 256 13.24 25.06 1.68
CA GLU A 256 13.80 25.87 2.77
C GLU A 256 13.83 25.12 4.10
N GLY A 257 13.22 23.94 4.14
CA GLY A 257 13.24 23.05 5.29
C GLY A 257 12.70 21.67 4.93
N LEU A 258 13.13 20.68 5.68
CA LEU A 258 12.68 19.29 5.58
C LEU A 258 12.30 18.75 6.94
N GLU A 259 11.25 17.95 6.97
CA GLU A 259 10.94 17.08 8.08
C GLU A 259 10.73 15.66 7.53
N ILE A 260 11.46 14.70 8.11
CA ILE A 260 11.42 13.28 7.72
C ILE A 260 11.30 12.47 9.01
N ARG A 261 10.25 11.66 9.10
CA ARG A 261 9.95 10.77 10.22
C ARG A 261 9.82 9.34 9.67
N ILE A 262 10.49 8.40 10.30
CA ILE A 262 10.48 7.00 9.89
C ILE A 262 9.94 6.18 11.05
N PHE A 263 8.87 5.46 10.81
CA PHE A 263 8.20 4.62 11.79
C PHE A 263 8.27 3.17 11.32
N GLU A 264 8.70 2.30 12.21
CA GLU A 264 8.85 0.87 11.94
C GLU A 264 7.79 0.09 12.71
N GLU A 265 7.27 -0.95 12.10
CA GLU A 265 6.46 -1.93 12.80
C GLU A 265 7.31 -2.60 13.89
N ASN A 266 6.73 -2.80 15.06
CA ASN A 266 7.35 -3.67 16.04
C ASN A 266 7.28 -5.11 15.52
N THR A 267 8.43 -5.69 15.24
CA THR A 267 8.58 -7.10 14.81
C THR A 267 8.25 -8.11 15.91
N SER A 268 7.52 -7.72 16.93
CA SER A 268 6.87 -8.68 17.81
C SER A 268 5.83 -9.41 16.98
N THR A 269 6.08 -10.65 16.66
CA THR A 269 5.14 -11.59 16.06
C THR A 269 3.91 -11.76 16.96
N VAL A 270 3.04 -10.77 16.95
CA VAL A 270 1.72 -10.92 17.54
C VAL A 270 0.86 -11.52 16.44
N VAL A 271 0.69 -12.82 16.50
CA VAL A 271 -0.43 -13.47 15.81
C VAL A 271 -1.69 -12.73 16.26
N PRO A 272 -2.48 -12.12 15.37
CA PRO A 272 -3.69 -11.46 15.78
C PRO A 272 -4.63 -12.47 16.46
N THR A 273 -4.78 -12.39 17.76
CA THR A 273 -5.76 -13.14 18.52
C THR A 273 -7.04 -12.31 18.62
N GLY A 274 -7.80 -12.24 17.57
CA GLY A 274 -9.03 -11.47 17.56
C GLY A 274 -10.18 -12.22 16.89
N ASN A 275 -11.37 -12.00 17.42
CA ASN A 275 -12.64 -12.53 16.91
C ASN A 275 -13.10 -11.75 15.66
N GLY A 276 -12.35 -11.83 14.56
CA GLY A 276 -12.80 -11.31 13.29
C GLY A 276 -14.07 -12.03 12.83
N LYS A 277 -15.05 -11.29 12.34
CA LYS A 277 -16.28 -11.87 11.80
C LYS A 277 -15.98 -12.44 10.42
N ILE A 278 -16.05 -13.76 10.28
CA ILE A 278 -16.03 -14.41 8.98
C ILE A 278 -17.45 -14.34 8.42
N ILE A 279 -17.61 -13.65 7.31
CA ILE A 279 -18.85 -13.71 6.56
C ILE A 279 -18.75 -14.92 5.63
N ASN A 280 -19.38 -16.03 5.98
CA ASN A 280 -19.45 -17.20 5.12
C ASN A 280 -20.43 -16.93 3.99
N VAL A 281 -19.90 -16.57 2.83
CA VAL A 281 -20.70 -16.54 1.61
C VAL A 281 -20.94 -17.99 1.19
N PRO A 282 -22.22 -18.44 1.06
CA PRO A 282 -22.51 -19.83 0.73
C PRO A 282 -21.88 -20.21 -0.60
N PHE A 283 -21.20 -21.35 -0.63
CA PHE A 283 -20.74 -21.94 -1.89
C PHE A 283 -21.95 -22.46 -2.68
N ILE A 284 -22.13 -21.95 -3.88
CA ILE A 284 -23.16 -22.40 -4.81
C ILE A 284 -22.45 -22.86 -6.10
N THR A 285 -22.57 -24.15 -6.43
CA THR A 285 -22.05 -24.68 -7.68
C THR A 285 -23.10 -24.62 -8.77
N GLN A 286 -22.71 -24.30 -9.98
CA GLN A 286 -23.57 -24.39 -11.16
C GLN A 286 -23.77 -25.82 -11.70
N LEU A 287 -22.89 -26.74 -11.28
CA LEU A 287 -22.89 -28.10 -11.80
C LEU A 287 -24.14 -28.85 -11.32
N GLY A 288 -24.97 -29.30 -12.26
CA GLY A 288 -26.10 -30.20 -12.09
C GLY A 288 -27.48 -29.56 -11.97
N SER A 289 -27.63 -28.47 -11.22
CA SER A 289 -28.98 -27.92 -10.97
C SER A 289 -29.32 -26.66 -11.79
N TYR A 290 -28.30 -25.92 -12.25
CA TYR A 290 -28.47 -24.66 -12.97
C TYR A 290 -27.44 -24.52 -14.13
N PRO A 291 -27.54 -25.28 -15.21
CA PRO A 291 -26.51 -25.29 -16.25
C PRO A 291 -26.38 -23.97 -17.04
N THR A 292 -27.32 -23.03 -16.88
CA THR A 292 -27.30 -21.70 -17.52
C THR A 292 -27.34 -20.54 -16.54
N GLY A 293 -27.21 -20.81 -15.23
CA GLY A 293 -27.54 -19.86 -14.16
C GLY A 293 -26.37 -19.09 -13.55
N CYS A 294 -25.28 -18.79 -14.30
CA CYS A 294 -24.16 -17.94 -13.81
C CYS A 294 -24.63 -16.63 -13.20
N GLU A 295 -25.66 -16.05 -13.78
CA GLU A 295 -26.26 -14.79 -13.33
C GLU A 295 -26.95 -14.91 -11.97
N SER A 296 -27.69 -15.98 -11.77
CA SER A 296 -28.49 -16.22 -10.57
C SER A 296 -27.61 -16.56 -9.35
N VAL A 297 -26.50 -17.27 -9.57
CA VAL A 297 -25.58 -17.66 -8.50
C VAL A 297 -24.83 -16.47 -7.95
N SER A 298 -24.31 -15.59 -8.81
CA SER A 298 -23.63 -14.36 -8.40
C SER A 298 -24.54 -13.40 -7.63
N THR A 299 -25.82 -13.30 -8.08
CA THR A 299 -26.83 -12.45 -7.43
C THR A 299 -27.24 -12.98 -6.05
N VAL A 300 -27.43 -14.30 -5.91
CA VAL A 300 -27.80 -14.89 -4.60
C VAL A 300 -26.66 -14.78 -3.59
N MET A 301 -25.41 -14.87 -4.01
CA MET A 301 -24.26 -14.67 -3.15
C MET A 301 -24.14 -13.21 -2.68
N ALA A 302 -24.57 -12.24 -3.48
CA ALA A 302 -24.55 -10.81 -3.13
C ALA A 302 -25.75 -10.36 -2.31
N LEU A 303 -26.93 -11.01 -2.45
CA LEU A 303 -28.18 -10.59 -1.80
C LEU A 303 -28.38 -11.16 -0.39
N LYS A 304 -27.55 -12.09 0.09
CA LYS A 304 -27.67 -12.64 1.46
C LYS A 304 -26.88 -11.87 2.52
N TYR A 305 -26.30 -10.76 2.16
CA TYR A 305 -25.51 -9.86 2.99
C TYR A 305 -25.76 -8.39 2.62
#